data_198417176a6477a244ccdb28cdaaa6f6
#
_entry.id   198417176a6477a244ccdb28cdaaa6f6
#
_cell.length_a   1.000
_cell.length_b   1.000
_cell.length_c   1.000
_cell.angle_alpha   90.00
_cell.angle_beta   90.00
_cell.angle_gamma   90.00
#
_symmetry.space_group_name_H-M   'P 1'
#
loop_
_entity.id
_entity.type
_entity.pdbx_description
1 polymer ?
#
loop_
_entity_poly.entity_id
_entity_poly.type
_entity_poly.pdbx_seq_one_letter_code
_entity_poly.pdbx_strand_id
1 'polypeptide(L)'
;LEFTGERFTPECVREIWYEHWHRYAWARGFARGRRVLDAACGEGYGAALLADVAASVLGVDISDAAVAHARARYAARSNLRYEQADATALHALPDASFDLIVSFETLEHVEAQEALVAGFARLLAPGGLLLLSSPDKQTYSDARGYRNEHHVRELYRGELEELLGRHFGVSRELGAIFRH
;
A
#
# COMPACT_ATOMS: atom_id res chain seq x y z
N LEU A 1 -1.44 -19.56 -3.41
CA LEU A 1 -0.25 -19.60 -2.55
C LEU A 1 -0.69 -19.95 -1.13
N GLU A 2 0.14 -20.64 -0.34
CA GLU A 2 -0.18 -20.93 1.06
C GLU A 2 -0.26 -19.63 1.87
N PHE A 3 -1.24 -19.58 2.78
CA PHE A 3 -1.38 -18.45 3.72
C PHE A 3 -0.24 -18.48 4.73
N THR A 4 0.57 -17.43 4.75
CA THR A 4 1.76 -17.32 5.62
C THR A 4 1.49 -16.60 6.94
N GLY A 5 0.23 -16.22 7.20
CA GLY A 5 -0.15 -15.43 8.40
C GLY A 5 -0.14 -13.92 8.17
N GLU A 6 0.58 -13.43 7.17
CA GLU A 6 0.73 -12.00 6.89
C GLU A 6 0.22 -11.58 5.52
N ARG A 7 0.38 -12.46 4.52
CA ARG A 7 -0.07 -12.15 3.18
C ARG A 7 -1.55 -12.45 3.06
N PHE A 8 -2.32 -11.41 2.83
CA PHE A 8 -3.73 -11.56 2.49
C PHE A 8 -3.88 -12.29 1.14
N THR A 9 -4.69 -13.35 1.12
CA THR A 9 -5.13 -14.01 -0.11
C THR A 9 -6.65 -13.90 -0.22
N PRO A 10 -7.21 -13.78 -1.45
CA PRO A 10 -8.66 -13.70 -1.65
C PRO A 10 -9.45 -14.90 -1.13
N GLU A 11 -8.78 -16.01 -0.86
CA GLU A 11 -9.35 -17.22 -0.26
C GLU A 11 -9.43 -17.16 1.27
N CYS A 12 -8.79 -16.17 1.91
CA CYS A 12 -8.92 -15.95 3.37
C CYS A 12 -10.35 -15.53 3.68
N VAL A 13 -11.06 -16.37 4.44
CA VAL A 13 -12.46 -16.14 4.83
C VAL A 13 -12.45 -15.48 6.20
N ARG A 14 -13.09 -14.32 6.36
CA ARG A 14 -13.47 -13.58 7.57
C ARG A 14 -12.92 -12.14 7.64
N GLU A 15 -12.88 -11.54 8.83
CA GLU A 15 -12.71 -10.11 9.14
C GLU A 15 -11.54 -9.42 8.42
N ILE A 16 -10.38 -10.08 8.28
CA ILE A 16 -9.21 -9.56 7.57
C ILE A 16 -9.51 -9.26 6.09
N TRP A 17 -10.35 -10.10 5.44
CA TRP A 17 -10.77 -9.89 4.06
C TRP A 17 -11.55 -8.58 3.90
N TYR A 18 -12.47 -8.30 4.83
CA TYR A 18 -13.28 -7.08 4.77
C TYR A 18 -12.43 -5.83 4.93
N GLU A 19 -11.45 -5.83 5.83
CA GLU A 19 -10.59 -4.67 6.09
C GLU A 19 -9.71 -4.31 4.89
N HIS A 20 -9.02 -5.29 4.32
CA HIS A 20 -8.20 -5.08 3.13
C HIS A 20 -9.04 -4.68 1.92
N TRP A 21 -10.15 -5.38 1.66
CA TRP A 21 -11.05 -5.06 0.56
C TRP A 21 -11.64 -3.66 0.71
N HIS A 22 -12.02 -3.26 1.91
CA HIS A 22 -12.61 -1.95 2.20
C HIS A 22 -11.65 -0.80 1.88
N ARG A 23 -10.35 -0.95 2.22
CA ARG A 23 -9.32 0.06 1.89
C ARG A 23 -9.23 0.27 0.38
N TYR A 24 -9.15 -0.80 -0.40
CA TYR A 24 -9.09 -0.71 -1.86
C TYR A 24 -10.41 -0.24 -2.49
N ALA A 25 -11.54 -0.67 -1.99
CA ALA A 25 -12.85 -0.19 -2.44
C ALA A 25 -13.00 1.33 -2.24
N TRP A 26 -12.51 1.84 -1.10
CA TRP A 26 -12.47 3.27 -0.82
C TRP A 26 -11.45 3.98 -1.74
N ALA A 27 -10.23 3.47 -1.87
CA ALA A 27 -9.18 4.01 -2.73
C ALA A 27 -9.61 4.09 -4.20
N ARG A 28 -10.47 3.17 -4.67
CA ARG A 28 -11.03 3.16 -6.02
C ARG A 28 -11.74 4.47 -6.39
N GLY A 29 -12.35 5.15 -5.40
CA GLY A 29 -12.95 6.48 -5.61
C GLY A 29 -11.94 7.54 -6.06
N PHE A 30 -10.70 7.43 -5.61
CA PHE A 30 -9.60 8.34 -5.96
C PHE A 30 -8.84 7.91 -7.22
N ALA A 31 -8.96 6.66 -7.67
CA ALA A 31 -8.19 6.10 -8.77
C ALA A 31 -8.73 6.45 -10.17
N ARG A 32 -9.97 6.95 -10.27
CA ARG A 32 -10.63 7.16 -11.57
C ARG A 32 -9.83 8.05 -12.52
N GLY A 33 -9.44 7.47 -13.68
CA GLY A 33 -8.69 8.15 -14.73
C GLY A 33 -7.26 8.51 -14.38
N ARG A 34 -6.70 8.00 -13.27
CA ARG A 34 -5.36 8.30 -12.77
C ARG A 34 -4.36 7.21 -13.11
N ARG A 35 -3.09 7.59 -13.17
CA ARG A 35 -1.94 6.69 -13.16
C ARG A 35 -1.67 6.31 -11.71
N VAL A 36 -1.78 5.04 -11.39
CA VAL A 36 -1.74 4.54 -9.99
C VAL A 36 -0.53 3.64 -9.78
N LEU A 37 0.17 3.84 -8.66
CA LEU A 37 1.12 2.88 -8.10
C LEU A 37 0.45 2.20 -6.89
N ASP A 38 0.45 0.87 -6.87
CA ASP A 38 0.10 0.05 -5.73
C ASP A 38 1.38 -0.56 -5.14
N ALA A 39 1.89 0.03 -4.07
CA ALA A 39 3.17 -0.32 -3.46
C ALA A 39 2.98 -1.40 -2.40
N ALA A 40 3.72 -2.51 -2.54
CA ALA A 40 3.54 -3.77 -1.80
C ALA A 40 2.16 -4.38 -2.07
N CYS A 41 1.87 -4.61 -3.36
CA CYS A 41 0.55 -5.03 -3.84
C CYS A 41 0.19 -6.50 -3.53
N GLY A 42 1.11 -7.28 -2.96
CA GLY A 42 0.91 -8.71 -2.67
C GLY A 42 0.50 -9.49 -3.93
N GLU A 43 -0.57 -10.28 -3.82
CA GLU A 43 -1.12 -11.08 -4.92
C GLU A 43 -1.93 -10.27 -5.95
N GLY A 44 -1.94 -8.93 -5.84
CA GLY A 44 -2.40 -8.01 -6.87
C GLY A 44 -3.90 -7.79 -6.96
N TYR A 45 -4.71 -8.31 -6.04
CA TYR A 45 -6.17 -8.13 -6.09
C TYR A 45 -6.57 -6.65 -5.97
N GLY A 46 -5.86 -5.88 -5.12
CA GLY A 46 -6.11 -4.46 -4.90
C GLY A 46 -5.81 -3.64 -6.16
N ALA A 47 -4.62 -3.84 -6.75
CA ALA A 47 -4.25 -3.24 -8.03
C ALA A 47 -5.27 -3.56 -9.12
N ALA A 48 -5.77 -4.81 -9.17
CA ALA A 48 -6.79 -5.20 -10.13
C ALA A 48 -8.12 -4.47 -9.90
N LEU A 49 -8.53 -4.27 -8.65
CA LEU A 49 -9.73 -3.48 -8.32
C LEU A 49 -9.59 -2.00 -8.72
N LEU A 50 -8.40 -1.42 -8.52
CA LEU A 50 -8.11 -0.04 -8.94
C LEU A 50 -8.11 0.11 -10.46
N ALA A 51 -7.62 -0.90 -11.18
CA ALA A 51 -7.56 -0.92 -12.64
C ALA A 51 -8.94 -0.86 -13.32
N ASP A 52 -10.02 -1.20 -12.62
CA ASP A 52 -11.39 -1.05 -13.16
C ASP A 52 -11.74 0.39 -13.50
N VAL A 53 -11.10 1.37 -12.87
CA VAL A 53 -11.43 2.80 -13.01
C VAL A 53 -10.21 3.67 -13.34
N ALA A 54 -9.01 3.18 -13.11
CA ALA A 54 -7.76 3.90 -13.34
C ALA A 54 -7.41 3.98 -14.83
N ALA A 55 -6.64 4.99 -15.23
CA ALA A 55 -6.05 5.03 -16.56
C ALA A 55 -4.98 3.95 -16.73
N SER A 56 -4.14 3.77 -15.71
CA SER A 56 -3.15 2.69 -15.63
C SER A 56 -2.82 2.37 -14.17
N VAL A 57 -2.45 1.13 -13.91
CA VAL A 57 -1.97 0.68 -12.59
C VAL A 57 -0.66 -0.08 -12.75
N LEU A 58 0.32 0.26 -11.92
CA LEU A 58 1.51 -0.53 -11.66
C LEU A 58 1.42 -1.08 -10.24
N GLY A 59 1.35 -2.40 -10.08
CA GLY A 59 1.54 -3.06 -8.78
C GLY A 59 3.00 -3.47 -8.62
N VAL A 60 3.59 -3.17 -7.48
CA VAL A 60 4.95 -3.63 -7.15
C VAL A 60 4.93 -4.42 -5.84
N ASP A 61 5.70 -5.50 -5.80
CA ASP A 61 5.91 -6.29 -4.59
C ASP A 61 7.32 -6.87 -4.59
N ILE A 62 7.91 -7.05 -3.43
CA ILE A 62 9.25 -7.63 -3.29
C ILE A 62 9.24 -9.14 -3.59
N SER A 63 8.11 -9.81 -3.40
CA SER A 63 7.94 -11.25 -3.60
C SER A 63 7.72 -11.58 -5.07
N ASP A 64 8.72 -12.24 -5.70
CA ASP A 64 8.58 -12.75 -7.07
C ASP A 64 7.38 -13.69 -7.23
N ALA A 65 7.13 -14.56 -6.25
CA ALA A 65 6.02 -15.50 -6.27
C ALA A 65 4.65 -14.78 -6.27
N ALA A 66 4.50 -13.70 -5.49
CA ALA A 66 3.27 -12.90 -5.47
C ALA A 66 3.06 -12.18 -6.81
N VAL A 67 4.12 -11.59 -7.34
CA VAL A 67 4.09 -10.90 -8.65
C VAL A 67 3.79 -11.87 -9.79
N ALA A 68 4.40 -13.06 -9.79
CA ALA A 68 4.11 -14.09 -10.79
C ALA A 68 2.63 -14.54 -10.73
N HIS A 69 2.09 -14.74 -9.51
CA HIS A 69 0.68 -15.07 -9.31
C HIS A 69 -0.23 -13.95 -9.84
N ALA A 70 0.06 -12.69 -9.47
CA ALA A 70 -0.71 -11.53 -9.91
C ALA A 70 -0.72 -11.37 -11.43
N ARG A 71 0.43 -11.51 -12.08
CA ARG A 71 0.56 -11.48 -13.55
C ARG A 71 -0.30 -12.55 -14.22
N ALA A 72 -0.26 -13.79 -13.71
CA ALA A 72 -1.05 -14.89 -14.28
C ALA A 72 -2.56 -14.65 -14.09
N ARG A 73 -2.96 -14.25 -12.89
CA ARG A 73 -4.38 -14.10 -12.51
C ARG A 73 -5.07 -12.93 -13.22
N TYR A 74 -4.35 -11.84 -13.45
CA TYR A 74 -4.93 -10.60 -13.99
C TYR A 74 -4.42 -10.24 -15.39
N ALA A 75 -3.87 -11.21 -16.12
CA ALA A 75 -3.29 -11.05 -17.47
C ALA A 75 -4.21 -10.38 -18.50
N ALA A 76 -5.53 -10.51 -18.34
CA ALA A 76 -6.51 -9.95 -19.28
C ALA A 76 -6.68 -8.42 -19.21
N ARG A 77 -6.08 -7.76 -18.20
CA ARG A 77 -6.24 -6.31 -17.97
C ARG A 77 -5.11 -5.54 -18.66
N SER A 78 -5.39 -4.88 -19.75
CA SER A 78 -4.38 -4.17 -20.57
C SER A 78 -3.79 -2.92 -19.89
N ASN A 79 -4.50 -2.33 -18.91
CA ASN A 79 -4.07 -1.15 -18.16
C ASN A 79 -3.41 -1.49 -16.81
N LEU A 80 -3.10 -2.78 -16.56
CA LEU A 80 -2.54 -3.26 -15.30
C LEU A 80 -1.23 -4.01 -15.55
N ARG A 81 -0.19 -3.65 -14.82
CA ARG A 81 1.11 -4.33 -14.84
C ARG A 81 1.57 -4.61 -13.41
N TYR A 82 2.38 -5.66 -13.26
CA TYR A 82 3.01 -6.02 -11.99
C TYR A 82 4.51 -6.18 -12.20
N GLU A 83 5.28 -5.62 -11.28
CA GLU A 83 6.74 -5.70 -11.32
C GLU A 83 7.28 -6.12 -9.94
N GLN A 84 8.31 -6.97 -9.94
CA GLN A 84 9.02 -7.28 -8.72
C GLN A 84 9.94 -6.09 -8.41
N ALA A 85 9.70 -5.45 -7.27
CA ALA A 85 10.52 -4.35 -6.79
C ALA A 85 10.38 -4.17 -5.28
N ASP A 86 11.45 -3.66 -4.66
CA ASP A 86 11.40 -3.15 -3.30
C ASP A 86 10.78 -1.74 -3.30
N ALA A 87 9.69 -1.56 -2.57
CA ALA A 87 8.99 -0.27 -2.49
C ALA A 87 9.86 0.86 -1.92
N THR A 88 10.92 0.54 -1.17
CA THR A 88 11.88 1.52 -0.63
C THR A 88 12.94 1.95 -1.66
N ALA A 89 13.04 1.27 -2.80
CA ALA A 89 14.12 1.43 -3.78
C ALA A 89 13.62 1.60 -5.23
N LEU A 90 12.52 2.29 -5.45
CA LEU A 90 11.89 2.50 -6.77
C LEU A 90 12.62 3.54 -7.65
N HIS A 91 13.97 3.56 -7.61
CA HIS A 91 14.78 4.56 -8.31
C HIS A 91 14.70 4.49 -9.84
N ALA A 92 14.33 3.33 -10.40
CA ALA A 92 14.17 3.17 -11.84
C ALA A 92 12.89 3.82 -12.39
N LEU A 93 11.92 4.12 -11.54
CA LEU A 93 10.70 4.78 -11.93
C LEU A 93 10.92 6.30 -12.06
N PRO A 94 10.41 6.94 -13.14
CA PRO A 94 10.58 8.38 -13.35
C PRO A 94 9.87 9.20 -12.26
N ASP A 95 10.41 10.37 -11.96
CA ASP A 95 9.77 11.36 -11.09
C ASP A 95 8.39 11.77 -11.63
N ALA A 96 7.48 12.12 -10.75
CA ALA A 96 6.15 12.63 -11.10
C ALA A 96 5.35 11.72 -12.07
N SER A 97 5.56 10.40 -11.99
CA SER A 97 4.97 9.43 -12.91
C SER A 97 3.59 8.92 -12.48
N PHE A 98 3.17 9.17 -11.24
CA PHE A 98 1.88 8.73 -10.71
C PHE A 98 1.03 9.88 -10.18
N ASP A 99 -0.28 9.76 -10.35
CA ASP A 99 -1.26 10.72 -9.85
C ASP A 99 -1.87 10.25 -8.51
N LEU A 100 -1.73 8.94 -8.22
CA LEU A 100 -2.13 8.30 -6.98
C LEU A 100 -1.14 7.21 -6.62
N ILE A 101 -0.70 7.18 -5.37
CA ILE A 101 0.02 6.05 -4.78
C ILE A 101 -0.84 5.48 -3.66
N VAL A 102 -1.01 4.17 -3.62
CA VAL A 102 -1.58 3.43 -2.50
C VAL A 102 -0.51 2.53 -1.88
N SER A 103 -0.44 2.50 -0.54
CA SER A 103 0.46 1.65 0.23
C SER A 103 -0.23 1.31 1.55
N PHE A 104 -0.74 0.09 1.62
CA PHE A 104 -1.53 -0.35 2.76
C PHE A 104 -0.83 -1.45 3.52
N GLU A 105 -0.68 -1.27 4.85
CA GLU A 105 -0.04 -2.23 5.76
C GLU A 105 1.36 -2.64 5.25
N THR A 106 2.21 -1.64 5.01
CA THR A 106 3.56 -1.84 4.45
C THR A 106 4.61 -1.15 5.29
N LEU A 107 4.31 0.07 5.77
CA LEU A 107 5.27 0.93 6.45
C LEU A 107 5.88 0.27 7.68
N GLU A 108 5.10 -0.49 8.43
CA GLU A 108 5.50 -1.23 9.63
C GLU A 108 6.48 -2.37 9.38
N HIS A 109 6.53 -2.87 8.13
CA HIS A 109 7.39 -3.99 7.72
C HIS A 109 8.75 -3.55 7.18
N VAL A 110 9.01 -2.25 7.02
CA VAL A 110 10.25 -1.73 6.45
C VAL A 110 11.09 -0.97 7.48
N GLU A 111 12.41 -1.18 7.47
CA GLU A 111 13.35 -0.39 8.28
C GLU A 111 13.52 1.02 7.73
N ALA A 112 13.59 1.14 6.40
CA ALA A 112 13.86 2.39 5.68
C ALA A 112 12.58 3.20 5.43
N GLN A 113 11.78 3.46 6.49
CA GLN A 113 10.50 4.18 6.40
C GLN A 113 10.62 5.57 5.77
N GLU A 114 11.68 6.31 6.10
CA GLU A 114 11.98 7.62 5.49
C GLU A 114 12.23 7.50 3.98
N ALA A 115 13.00 6.51 3.55
CA ALA A 115 13.28 6.28 2.13
C ALA A 115 12.01 5.89 1.35
N LEU A 116 11.13 5.07 1.95
CA LEU A 116 9.84 4.71 1.38
C LEU A 116 8.99 5.96 1.11
N VAL A 117 8.82 6.81 2.13
CA VAL A 117 7.97 8.01 2.05
C VAL A 117 8.58 9.05 1.11
N ALA A 118 9.90 9.26 1.16
CA ALA A 118 10.62 10.14 0.23
C ALA A 118 10.49 9.65 -1.23
N GLY A 119 10.58 8.33 -1.45
CA GLY A 119 10.35 7.70 -2.73
C GLY A 119 8.94 7.98 -3.28
N PHE A 120 7.92 7.85 -2.45
CA PHE A 120 6.54 8.17 -2.84
C PHE A 120 6.36 9.64 -3.18
N ALA A 121 6.95 10.55 -2.39
CA ALA A 121 6.87 11.98 -2.67
C ALA A 121 7.52 12.33 -4.02
N ARG A 122 8.66 11.73 -4.37
CA ARG A 122 9.33 11.88 -5.66
C ARG A 122 8.49 11.38 -6.83
N LEU A 123 7.85 10.22 -6.65
CA LEU A 123 7.09 9.55 -7.70
C LEU A 123 5.73 10.19 -7.98
N LEU A 124 5.17 10.93 -7.01
CA LEU A 124 3.90 11.62 -7.18
C LEU A 124 4.04 12.85 -8.08
N ALA A 125 3.13 13.00 -9.03
CA ALA A 125 2.97 14.20 -9.81
C ALA A 125 2.51 15.37 -8.92
N PRO A 126 2.76 16.64 -9.32
CA PRO A 126 2.20 17.79 -8.60
C PRO A 126 0.68 17.68 -8.45
N GLY A 127 0.21 17.80 -7.21
CA GLY A 127 -1.21 17.59 -6.87
C GLY A 127 -1.63 16.12 -6.80
N GLY A 128 -0.71 15.18 -6.90
CA GLY A 128 -0.93 13.75 -6.69
C GLY A 128 -1.27 13.44 -5.23
N LEU A 129 -1.82 12.25 -5.00
CA LEU A 129 -2.33 11.82 -3.71
C LEU A 129 -1.63 10.55 -3.25
N LEU A 130 -1.21 10.51 -1.98
CA LEU A 130 -0.79 9.30 -1.28
C LEU A 130 -1.92 8.82 -0.37
N LEU A 131 -2.32 7.56 -0.51
CA LEU A 131 -3.18 6.83 0.43
C LEU A 131 -2.31 5.78 1.13
N LEU A 132 -2.09 5.96 2.42
CA LEU A 132 -1.23 5.09 3.22
C LEU A 132 -2.00 4.63 4.46
N SER A 133 -1.87 3.36 4.82
CA SER A 133 -2.26 2.85 6.13
C SER A 133 -1.13 2.09 6.79
N SER A 134 -1.10 2.16 8.10
CA SER A 134 -0.20 1.41 8.98
C SER A 134 -0.85 1.32 10.37
N PRO A 135 -0.62 0.26 11.14
CA PRO A 135 -1.10 0.17 12.52
C PRO A 135 -0.58 1.32 13.38
N ASP A 136 -1.47 1.94 14.17
CA ASP A 136 -1.05 2.86 15.23
C ASP A 136 -0.54 2.05 16.42
N LYS A 137 0.73 2.22 16.76
CA LYS A 137 1.40 1.49 17.83
C LYS A 137 0.66 1.55 19.15
N GLN A 138 0.09 2.70 19.50
CA GLN A 138 -0.62 2.88 20.77
C GLN A 138 -1.84 1.95 20.87
N THR A 139 -2.62 1.82 19.82
CA THR A 139 -3.88 1.06 19.82
C THR A 139 -3.68 -0.39 19.40
N TYR A 140 -2.73 -0.66 18.52
CA TYR A 140 -2.48 -2.00 18.00
C TYR A 140 -1.65 -2.85 18.96
N SER A 141 -0.50 -2.34 19.43
CA SER A 141 0.45 -3.10 20.26
C SER A 141 0.38 -2.74 21.73
N ASP A 142 0.56 -1.45 22.11
CA ASP A 142 0.73 -1.06 23.49
C ASP A 142 -0.53 -1.29 24.33
N ALA A 143 -1.71 -0.91 23.85
CA ALA A 143 -2.97 -1.06 24.55
C ALA A 143 -3.37 -2.54 24.75
N ARG A 144 -2.84 -3.43 23.91
CA ARG A 144 -3.15 -4.87 23.94
C ARG A 144 -2.05 -5.71 24.59
N GLY A 145 -0.88 -5.12 24.88
CA GLY A 145 0.29 -5.85 25.33
C GLY A 145 0.75 -6.88 24.28
N TYR A 146 0.50 -6.62 23.01
CA TYR A 146 0.77 -7.51 21.88
C TYR A 146 1.95 -6.99 21.07
N ARG A 147 2.77 -7.89 20.56
CA ARG A 147 3.82 -7.58 19.60
C ARG A 147 3.68 -8.49 18.39
N ASN A 148 3.53 -7.90 17.22
CA ASN A 148 3.62 -8.64 15.98
C ASN A 148 5.10 -8.86 15.65
N GLU A 149 5.53 -10.14 15.55
CA GLU A 149 6.92 -10.51 15.26
C GLU A 149 7.39 -10.11 13.86
N HIS A 150 6.46 -9.85 12.95
CA HIS A 150 6.73 -9.45 11.58
C HIS A 150 6.81 -7.93 11.40
N HIS A 151 6.36 -7.15 12.39
CA HIS A 151 6.50 -5.70 12.36
C HIS A 151 7.91 -5.28 12.79
N VAL A 152 8.63 -4.65 11.87
CA VAL A 152 9.97 -4.11 12.14
C VAL A 152 9.85 -2.88 13.04
N ARG A 153 8.96 -1.96 12.69
CA ARG A 153 8.73 -0.73 13.44
C ARG A 153 7.32 -0.19 13.22
N GLU A 154 6.50 -0.26 14.24
CA GLU A 154 5.23 0.47 14.31
C GLU A 154 5.46 1.90 14.76
N LEU A 155 4.75 2.85 14.17
CA LEU A 155 4.81 4.26 14.55
C LEU A 155 3.62 4.65 15.41
N TYR A 156 3.84 5.56 16.34
CA TYR A 156 2.75 6.33 16.92
C TYR A 156 2.21 7.31 15.90
N ARG A 157 0.95 7.70 16.06
CA ARG A 157 0.30 8.66 15.17
C ARG A 157 1.14 9.92 14.93
N GLY A 158 1.67 10.55 16.01
CA GLY A 158 2.50 11.75 15.89
C GLY A 158 3.81 11.53 15.12
N GLU A 159 4.43 10.34 15.25
CA GLU A 159 5.63 10.00 14.46
C GLU A 159 5.30 9.85 12.97
N LEU A 160 4.15 9.26 12.64
CA LEU A 160 3.67 9.14 11.25
C LEU A 160 3.37 10.52 10.66
N GLU A 161 2.66 11.39 11.41
CA GLU A 161 2.37 12.77 11.00
C GLU A 161 3.67 13.57 10.74
N GLU A 162 4.68 13.43 11.61
CA GLU A 162 5.98 14.06 11.43
C GLU A 162 6.71 13.53 10.20
N LEU A 163 6.74 12.20 10.02
CA LEU A 163 7.35 11.57 8.86
C LEU A 163 6.71 12.05 7.55
N LEU A 164 5.39 12.04 7.46
CA LEU A 164 4.67 12.52 6.27
C LEU A 164 4.84 14.02 6.06
N GLY A 165 4.82 14.83 7.14
CA GLY A 165 4.96 16.28 7.08
C GLY A 165 6.30 16.77 6.53
N ARG A 166 7.37 15.95 6.59
CA ARG A 166 8.67 16.26 5.97
C ARG A 166 8.64 16.22 4.44
N HIS A 167 7.74 15.46 3.86
CA HIS A 167 7.69 15.18 2.42
C HIS A 167 6.45 15.72 1.73
N PHE A 168 5.36 15.93 2.47
CA PHE A 168 4.05 16.35 1.93
C PHE A 168 3.60 17.65 2.58
N GLY A 169 3.19 18.64 1.78
CA GLY A 169 2.82 19.97 2.26
C GLY A 169 1.52 20.02 3.05
N VAL A 170 0.62 19.06 2.92
CA VAL A 170 -0.63 18.92 3.70
C VAL A 170 -0.97 17.45 3.81
N SER A 171 -0.91 16.90 5.01
CA SER A 171 -1.54 15.61 5.30
C SER A 171 -2.94 15.85 5.88
N ARG A 172 -3.96 15.27 5.26
CA ARG A 172 -5.28 15.11 5.89
C ARG A 172 -5.38 13.68 6.38
N GLU A 173 -5.49 13.51 7.69
CA GLU A 173 -5.86 12.22 8.21
C GLU A 173 -7.33 11.94 7.89
N LEU A 174 -7.56 10.84 7.20
CA LEU A 174 -8.84 10.17 7.11
C LEU A 174 -8.70 8.92 7.97
N GLY A 175 -8.72 9.10 9.30
CA GLY A 175 -8.62 7.98 10.23
C GLY A 175 -9.86 7.11 10.17
N ALA A 176 -9.74 5.90 9.63
CA ALA A 176 -10.69 4.83 9.90
C ALA A 176 -10.06 3.94 10.98
N ILE A 177 -10.55 4.02 12.21
CA ILE A 177 -10.20 3.08 13.28
C ILE A 177 -11.14 1.89 13.12
N PHE A 178 -10.63 0.79 12.58
CA PHE A 178 -11.34 -0.48 12.65
C PHE A 178 -11.15 -1.02 14.08
N ARG A 179 -12.25 -1.09 14.84
CA ARG A 179 -12.27 -1.76 16.14
C ARG A 179 -12.57 -3.23 15.90
N HIS A 180 -11.67 -4.11 16.32
CA HIS A 180 -11.96 -5.52 16.53
C HIS A 180 -12.77 -5.73 17.80
#